data_370f7757a5828fb025b49634d1576ee7
#
_entry.id   370f7757a5828fb025b49634d1576ee7
#
_cell.length_a   1.000
_cell.length_b   1.000
_cell.length_c   1.000
_cell.angle_alpha   90.00
_cell.angle_beta   90.00
_cell.angle_gamma   90.00
#
_symmetry.space_group_name_H-M   'P 1'
#
loop_
_entity.id
_entity.type
_entity.pdbx_description
1 polymer ?
#
loop_
_entity_poly.entity_id
_entity_poly.type
_entity_poly.pdbx_seq_one_letter_code
_entity_poly.pdbx_strand_id
1 'polypeptide(L)'
;MAYKLVKSGVVFDSEQHTYTLDGKQLSGITSLLDRQLFKDKYSGIPEEILRKAAERGTYIHQSCELADEGFPVDCEEAINYQRLKEKYQLQIEESEYLVSDNEHYASCIDKVYRYDDNTFLLGDIKTTYKLNKEYVMWQLSIYAYLFEKQNPGTKIASVFAIWLRGSTAQIVELDRVPDDKVERLLYCDANGLQYEETCETMPVLFSEAEGIIIDIESQLKQLTEQKKAITDGVMKAMVQAGIYTWKGEKVSITRKTASTRKSFDKERFEKDYPGVYDKYIKESPVSESILIKIK
;
A
#
# COMPACT_ATOMS: atom_id res chain seq x y z
N MET A 1 -19.73 12.15 -31.84
CA MET A 1 -19.09 10.92 -32.39
C MET A 1 -18.39 10.25 -31.25
N ALA A 2 -18.62 8.94 -31.10
CA ALA A 2 -17.95 8.17 -30.06
C ALA A 2 -16.43 8.21 -30.23
N TYR A 3 -15.70 8.40 -29.15
CA TYR A 3 -14.25 8.42 -29.15
C TYR A 3 -13.69 7.04 -29.52
N LYS A 4 -12.69 7.03 -30.41
CA LYS A 4 -11.99 5.80 -30.79
C LYS A 4 -10.70 5.67 -29.98
N LEU A 5 -10.53 4.59 -29.27
CA LEU A 5 -9.37 4.34 -28.43
C LEU A 5 -8.07 4.27 -29.25
N VAL A 6 -7.03 4.88 -28.70
CA VAL A 6 -5.67 4.88 -29.28
C VAL A 6 -4.98 3.59 -28.88
N LYS A 7 -4.53 2.81 -29.85
CA LYS A 7 -3.76 1.59 -29.58
C LYS A 7 -2.32 1.93 -29.18
N SER A 8 -1.84 1.31 -28.11
CA SER A 8 -0.43 1.41 -27.70
C SER A 8 0.47 0.73 -28.73
N GLY A 9 1.70 1.25 -28.90
CA GLY A 9 2.75 0.58 -29.65
C GLY A 9 3.46 -0.53 -28.86
N VAL A 10 3.05 -0.79 -27.62
CA VAL A 10 3.64 -1.81 -26.76
C VAL A 10 3.30 -3.22 -27.26
N VAL A 11 4.30 -4.09 -27.26
CA VAL A 11 4.15 -5.53 -27.51
C VAL A 11 4.16 -6.23 -26.15
N PHE A 12 3.14 -7.02 -25.89
CA PHE A 12 3.02 -7.85 -24.68
C PHE A 12 3.32 -9.31 -25.03
N ASP A 13 4.30 -9.88 -24.32
CA ASP A 13 4.58 -11.32 -24.35
C ASP A 13 3.86 -11.98 -23.17
N SER A 14 2.81 -12.75 -23.46
CA SER A 14 2.00 -13.41 -22.45
C SER A 14 2.69 -14.60 -21.77
N GLU A 15 3.67 -15.26 -22.42
CA GLU A 15 4.41 -16.39 -21.84
C GLU A 15 5.42 -15.88 -20.79
N GLN A 16 6.14 -14.79 -21.12
CA GLN A 16 7.14 -14.19 -20.23
C GLN A 16 6.55 -13.10 -19.35
N HIS A 17 5.32 -12.69 -19.60
CA HIS A 17 4.65 -11.57 -18.94
C HIS A 17 5.46 -10.28 -18.99
N THR A 18 6.01 -9.96 -20.16
CA THR A 18 6.89 -8.81 -20.40
C THR A 18 6.30 -7.85 -21.41
N TYR A 19 6.59 -6.57 -21.22
CA TYR A 19 6.16 -5.47 -22.08
C TYR A 19 7.37 -4.87 -22.78
N THR A 20 7.30 -4.69 -24.09
CA THR A 20 8.38 -4.05 -24.88
C THR A 20 7.81 -2.96 -25.79
N LEU A 21 8.55 -1.85 -25.92
CA LEU A 21 8.26 -0.77 -26.85
C LEU A 21 9.57 -0.45 -27.60
N ASP A 22 9.56 -0.57 -28.92
CA ASP A 22 10.72 -0.31 -29.78
C ASP A 22 11.99 -1.07 -29.32
N GLY A 23 11.81 -2.30 -28.82
CA GLY A 23 12.89 -3.14 -28.30
C GLY A 23 13.36 -2.80 -26.87
N LYS A 24 12.81 -1.77 -26.24
CA LYS A 24 13.05 -1.45 -24.82
C LYS A 24 12.03 -2.14 -23.95
N GLN A 25 12.49 -2.86 -22.93
CA GLN A 25 11.60 -3.46 -21.92
C GLN A 25 11.05 -2.40 -20.98
N LEU A 26 9.72 -2.43 -20.76
CA LEU A 26 9.01 -1.58 -19.83
C LEU A 26 8.63 -2.37 -18.57
N SER A 27 8.50 -1.66 -17.45
CA SER A 27 8.08 -2.27 -16.19
C SER A 27 6.57 -2.46 -16.15
N GLY A 28 6.11 -3.66 -15.76
CA GLY A 28 4.70 -3.92 -15.51
C GLY A 28 4.21 -3.22 -14.21
N ILE A 29 2.96 -2.76 -14.21
CA ILE A 29 2.37 -2.07 -13.05
C ILE A 29 2.26 -2.98 -11.82
N THR A 30 1.99 -4.27 -12.00
CA THR A 30 1.97 -5.22 -10.88
C THR A 30 3.34 -5.33 -10.22
N SER A 31 4.43 -5.38 -11.00
CA SER A 31 5.80 -5.39 -10.49
C SER A 31 6.16 -4.11 -9.76
N LEU A 32 5.69 -2.95 -10.25
CA LEU A 32 5.85 -1.66 -9.56
C LEU A 32 5.16 -1.68 -8.20
N LEU A 33 3.89 -2.11 -8.14
CA LEU A 33 3.14 -2.19 -6.90
C LEU A 33 3.79 -3.12 -5.88
N ASP A 34 4.25 -4.29 -6.31
CA ASP A 34 4.88 -5.27 -5.44
C ASP A 34 6.20 -4.73 -4.84
N ARG A 35 7.03 -3.99 -5.62
CA ARG A 35 8.29 -3.43 -5.09
C ARG A 35 8.13 -2.15 -4.28
N GLN A 36 7.07 -1.35 -4.52
CA GLN A 36 6.90 -0.06 -3.84
C GLN A 36 5.96 -0.12 -2.64
N LEU A 37 4.82 -0.80 -2.76
CA LEU A 37 3.74 -0.75 -1.78
C LEU A 37 3.47 -2.10 -1.09
N PHE A 38 3.65 -3.22 -1.80
CA PHE A 38 3.16 -4.53 -1.35
C PHE A 38 4.25 -5.60 -1.34
N LYS A 39 5.44 -5.28 -0.81
CA LYS A 39 6.66 -6.13 -0.83
C LYS A 39 6.43 -7.54 -0.26
N ASP A 40 5.53 -7.68 0.71
CA ASP A 40 5.30 -8.95 1.41
C ASP A 40 4.01 -9.67 0.98
N LYS A 41 3.39 -9.24 -0.15
CA LYS A 41 2.09 -9.74 -0.61
C LYS A 41 2.02 -11.27 -0.72
N TYR A 42 3.10 -11.89 -1.15
CA TYR A 42 3.19 -13.35 -1.35
C TYR A 42 4.11 -14.04 -0.35
N SER A 43 4.56 -13.33 0.70
CA SER A 43 5.46 -13.88 1.72
C SER A 43 4.83 -15.09 2.40
N GLY A 44 5.60 -16.19 2.50
CA GLY A 44 5.16 -17.41 3.16
C GLY A 44 4.20 -18.30 2.35
N ILE A 45 3.84 -17.94 1.12
CA ILE A 45 3.00 -18.79 0.27
C ILE A 45 3.89 -19.69 -0.59
N PRO A 46 3.69 -21.03 -0.58
CA PRO A 46 4.46 -21.94 -1.43
C PRO A 46 4.29 -21.62 -2.93
N GLU A 47 5.39 -21.67 -3.67
CA GLU A 47 5.43 -21.36 -5.11
C GLU A 47 4.45 -22.19 -5.95
N GLU A 48 4.27 -23.47 -5.61
CA GLU A 48 3.32 -24.35 -6.28
C GLU A 48 1.86 -23.87 -6.15
N ILE A 49 1.50 -23.28 -4.98
CA ILE A 49 0.16 -22.71 -4.77
C ILE A 49 -0.01 -21.45 -5.61
N LEU A 50 1.01 -20.59 -5.66
CA LEU A 50 1.01 -19.40 -6.50
C LEU A 50 0.88 -19.74 -7.99
N ARG A 51 1.62 -20.73 -8.47
CA ARG A 51 1.57 -21.20 -9.86
C ARG A 51 0.18 -21.72 -10.23
N LYS A 52 -0.42 -22.60 -9.40
CA LYS A 52 -1.78 -23.12 -9.64
C LYS A 52 -2.84 -22.02 -9.63
N ALA A 53 -2.68 -21.02 -8.74
CA ALA A 53 -3.58 -19.86 -8.69
C ALA A 53 -3.45 -19.00 -9.95
N ALA A 54 -2.24 -18.77 -10.44
CA ALA A 54 -1.97 -18.03 -11.68
C ALA A 54 -2.57 -18.76 -12.90
N GLU A 55 -2.30 -20.08 -13.07
CA GLU A 55 -2.84 -20.89 -14.15
C GLU A 55 -4.37 -20.86 -14.18
N ARG A 56 -5.01 -21.01 -13.00
CA ARG A 56 -6.47 -20.88 -12.89
C ARG A 56 -6.95 -19.47 -13.23
N GLY A 57 -6.24 -18.43 -12.77
CA GLY A 57 -6.55 -17.05 -13.10
C GLY A 57 -6.54 -16.83 -14.60
N THR A 58 -5.46 -17.20 -15.28
CA THR A 58 -5.31 -17.08 -16.74
C THR A 58 -6.45 -17.78 -17.49
N TYR A 59 -6.78 -19.02 -17.09
CA TYR A 59 -7.89 -19.76 -17.70
C TYR A 59 -9.23 -19.00 -17.57
N ILE A 60 -9.52 -18.42 -16.39
CA ILE A 60 -10.78 -17.69 -16.18
C ILE A 60 -10.80 -16.38 -17.00
N HIS A 61 -9.68 -15.64 -17.06
CA HIS A 61 -9.57 -14.43 -17.89
C HIS A 61 -9.84 -14.73 -19.36
N GLN A 62 -9.18 -15.76 -19.92
CA GLN A 62 -9.41 -16.21 -21.29
C GLN A 62 -10.85 -16.66 -21.53
N SER A 63 -11.46 -17.37 -20.56
CA SER A 63 -12.88 -17.77 -20.68
C SER A 63 -13.81 -16.55 -20.69
N CYS A 64 -13.51 -15.50 -19.90
CA CYS A 64 -14.28 -14.26 -19.92
C CYS A 64 -14.11 -13.49 -21.23
N GLU A 65 -12.92 -13.51 -21.82
CA GLU A 65 -12.66 -12.90 -23.14
C GLU A 65 -13.44 -13.62 -24.24
N LEU A 66 -13.39 -14.94 -24.30
CA LEU A 66 -14.21 -15.74 -25.24
C LEU A 66 -15.71 -15.45 -25.08
N ALA A 67 -16.19 -15.27 -23.83
CA ALA A 67 -17.56 -14.88 -23.56
C ALA A 67 -17.91 -13.48 -24.10
N ASP A 68 -16.96 -12.53 -24.07
CA ASP A 68 -17.14 -11.19 -24.66
C ASP A 68 -17.22 -11.23 -26.20
N GLU A 69 -16.49 -12.15 -26.81
CA GLU A 69 -16.51 -12.40 -28.27
C GLU A 69 -17.76 -13.19 -28.72
N GLY A 70 -18.58 -13.63 -27.76
CA GLY A 70 -19.81 -14.36 -28.03
C GLY A 70 -19.64 -15.88 -28.21
N PHE A 71 -18.46 -16.42 -27.88
CA PHE A 71 -18.26 -17.87 -27.89
C PHE A 71 -18.90 -18.53 -26.67
N PRO A 72 -19.39 -19.79 -26.82
CA PRO A 72 -19.91 -20.56 -25.69
C PRO A 72 -18.79 -20.87 -24.70
N VAL A 73 -19.10 -20.69 -23.40
CA VAL A 73 -18.18 -20.97 -22.29
C VAL A 73 -18.83 -21.93 -21.30
N ASP A 74 -18.07 -22.84 -20.74
CA ASP A 74 -18.47 -23.83 -19.74
C ASP A 74 -17.95 -23.55 -18.33
N CYS A 75 -17.04 -22.56 -18.20
CA CYS A 75 -16.48 -22.10 -16.94
C CYS A 75 -17.54 -21.35 -16.13
N GLU A 76 -17.78 -21.79 -14.90
CA GLU A 76 -18.79 -21.18 -14.00
C GLU A 76 -18.52 -19.69 -13.77
N GLU A 77 -17.26 -19.32 -13.59
CA GLU A 77 -16.85 -17.94 -13.40
C GLU A 77 -17.16 -17.06 -14.63
N ALA A 78 -16.93 -17.56 -15.84
CA ALA A 78 -17.22 -16.82 -17.07
C ALA A 78 -18.75 -16.69 -17.31
N ILE A 79 -19.54 -17.71 -16.98
CA ILE A 79 -21.01 -17.64 -17.01
C ILE A 79 -21.49 -16.57 -16.01
N ASN A 80 -20.93 -16.54 -14.81
CA ASN A 80 -21.27 -15.54 -13.80
C ASN A 80 -20.81 -14.14 -14.21
N TYR A 81 -19.67 -14.01 -14.89
CA TYR A 81 -19.23 -12.76 -15.50
C TYR A 81 -20.26 -12.22 -16.52
N GLN A 82 -20.76 -13.06 -17.42
CA GLN A 82 -21.82 -12.65 -18.38
C GLN A 82 -23.07 -12.16 -17.65
N ARG A 83 -23.52 -12.85 -16.60
CA ARG A 83 -24.66 -12.42 -15.77
C ARG A 83 -24.40 -11.05 -15.09
N LEU A 84 -23.18 -10.80 -14.62
CA LEU A 84 -22.83 -9.48 -14.08
C LEU A 84 -22.86 -8.40 -15.17
N LYS A 85 -22.33 -8.66 -16.36
CA LYS A 85 -22.41 -7.73 -17.50
C LYS A 85 -23.85 -7.37 -17.84
N GLU A 86 -24.72 -8.35 -17.94
CA GLU A 86 -26.15 -8.12 -18.21
C GLU A 86 -26.81 -7.32 -17.09
N LYS A 87 -26.59 -7.72 -15.83
CA LYS A 87 -27.17 -7.07 -14.65
C LYS A 87 -26.80 -5.60 -14.54
N TYR A 88 -25.54 -5.25 -14.81
CA TYR A 88 -25.02 -3.89 -14.72
C TYR A 88 -24.99 -3.16 -16.07
N GLN A 89 -25.51 -3.78 -17.14
CA GLN A 89 -25.57 -3.23 -18.49
C GLN A 89 -24.19 -2.77 -19.01
N LEU A 90 -23.15 -3.52 -18.69
CA LEU A 90 -21.79 -3.21 -19.08
C LEU A 90 -21.57 -3.47 -20.57
N GLN A 91 -21.21 -2.44 -21.32
CA GLN A 91 -20.92 -2.52 -22.73
C GLN A 91 -19.41 -2.59 -22.96
N ILE A 92 -18.93 -3.79 -23.36
CA ILE A 92 -17.52 -3.99 -23.61
C ILE A 92 -17.05 -3.12 -24.79
N GLU A 93 -15.96 -2.39 -24.60
CA GLU A 93 -15.27 -1.62 -25.63
C GLU A 93 -14.01 -2.32 -26.11
N GLU A 94 -13.17 -2.74 -25.16
CA GLU A 94 -11.95 -3.50 -25.42
C GLU A 94 -11.68 -4.47 -24.25
N SER A 95 -11.15 -5.65 -24.57
CA SER A 95 -10.55 -6.58 -23.63
C SER A 95 -9.03 -6.54 -23.81
N GLU A 96 -8.28 -6.82 -22.73
CA GLU A 96 -6.81 -6.86 -22.75
C GLU A 96 -6.19 -5.59 -23.40
N TYR A 97 -6.69 -4.41 -22.97
CA TYR A 97 -6.28 -3.14 -23.56
C TYR A 97 -4.93 -2.69 -23.02
N LEU A 98 -3.94 -2.56 -23.90
CA LEU A 98 -2.58 -2.14 -23.54
C LEU A 98 -2.49 -0.63 -23.32
N VAL A 99 -1.98 -0.24 -22.15
CA VAL A 99 -1.68 1.15 -21.79
C VAL A 99 -0.22 1.32 -21.41
N SER A 100 0.32 2.50 -21.68
CA SER A 100 1.72 2.82 -21.39
C SER A 100 1.93 4.33 -21.24
N ASP A 101 2.97 4.73 -20.50
CA ASP A 101 3.52 6.08 -20.53
C ASP A 101 4.51 6.28 -21.68
N ASN A 102 4.78 5.23 -22.49
CA ASN A 102 5.75 5.15 -23.56
C ASN A 102 7.21 5.32 -23.14
N GLU A 103 7.50 5.27 -21.84
CA GLU A 103 8.86 5.54 -21.34
C GLU A 103 9.33 4.49 -20.32
N HIS A 104 8.57 4.21 -19.28
CA HIS A 104 8.96 3.36 -18.17
C HIS A 104 7.99 2.21 -17.90
N TYR A 105 6.69 2.45 -18.12
CA TYR A 105 5.63 1.56 -17.65
C TYR A 105 4.68 1.14 -18.75
N ALA A 106 4.24 -0.11 -18.66
CA ALA A 106 3.12 -0.61 -19.45
C ALA A 106 2.31 -1.60 -18.64
N SER A 107 1.06 -1.79 -19.04
CA SER A 107 0.20 -2.84 -18.50
C SER A 107 -0.91 -3.18 -19.48
N CYS A 108 -1.60 -4.27 -19.18
CA CYS A 108 -2.78 -4.72 -19.87
C CYS A 108 -3.99 -4.55 -18.95
N ILE A 109 -5.01 -3.83 -19.41
CA ILE A 109 -6.28 -3.63 -18.69
C ILE A 109 -7.22 -4.75 -19.11
N ASP A 110 -7.69 -5.56 -18.16
CA ASP A 110 -8.54 -6.71 -18.46
C ASP A 110 -9.79 -6.31 -19.25
N LYS A 111 -10.51 -5.28 -18.77
CA LYS A 111 -11.80 -4.86 -19.35
C LYS A 111 -11.95 -3.34 -19.36
N VAL A 112 -12.22 -2.81 -20.54
CA VAL A 112 -12.65 -1.43 -20.77
C VAL A 112 -14.11 -1.45 -21.22
N TYR A 113 -14.97 -0.76 -20.51
CA TYR A 113 -16.39 -0.64 -20.83
C TYR A 113 -16.71 0.79 -21.26
N ARG A 114 -17.58 0.92 -22.27
CA ARG A 114 -18.09 2.22 -22.70
C ARG A 114 -19.26 2.64 -21.81
N TYR A 115 -19.21 3.85 -21.28
CA TYR A 115 -20.29 4.46 -20.51
C TYR A 115 -21.05 5.49 -21.36
N ASP A 116 -20.32 6.37 -22.05
CA ASP A 116 -20.85 7.31 -23.04
C ASP A 116 -19.83 7.58 -24.16
N ASP A 117 -20.03 8.65 -24.98
CA ASP A 117 -19.17 8.95 -26.13
C ASP A 117 -17.68 9.07 -25.77
N ASN A 118 -17.35 9.65 -24.59
CA ASN A 118 -15.97 9.92 -24.16
C ASN A 118 -15.65 9.40 -22.76
N THR A 119 -16.58 8.69 -22.12
CA THR A 119 -16.44 8.20 -20.77
C THR A 119 -16.40 6.69 -20.74
N PHE A 120 -15.51 6.14 -19.94
CA PHE A 120 -15.28 4.70 -19.83
C PHE A 120 -15.29 4.24 -18.38
N LEU A 121 -15.41 2.94 -18.18
CA LEU A 121 -15.27 2.27 -16.90
C LEU A 121 -14.16 1.22 -17.05
N LEU A 122 -13.35 1.00 -16.00
CA LEU A 122 -12.34 -0.04 -16.01
C LEU A 122 -12.71 -1.14 -15.03
N GLY A 123 -12.67 -2.37 -15.51
CA GLY A 123 -12.87 -3.56 -14.72
C GLY A 123 -11.64 -4.46 -14.73
N ASP A 124 -11.29 -5.01 -13.57
CA ASP A 124 -10.18 -5.92 -13.41
C ASP A 124 -10.69 -7.22 -12.77
N ILE A 125 -10.46 -8.36 -13.44
CA ILE A 125 -10.94 -9.66 -13.01
C ILE A 125 -10.05 -10.23 -11.91
N LYS A 126 -10.64 -10.60 -10.79
CA LYS A 126 -9.94 -11.22 -9.66
C LYS A 126 -10.59 -12.53 -9.27
N THR A 127 -9.77 -13.58 -9.19
CA THR A 127 -10.20 -14.97 -8.88
C THR A 127 -9.68 -15.42 -7.51
N THR A 128 -9.08 -14.52 -6.74
CA THR A 128 -8.45 -14.80 -5.44
C THR A 128 -9.47 -15.15 -4.36
N TYR A 129 -9.06 -15.95 -3.37
CA TYR A 129 -9.92 -16.32 -2.23
C TYR A 129 -10.38 -15.09 -1.44
N LYS A 130 -9.49 -14.13 -1.21
CA LYS A 130 -9.76 -12.85 -0.56
C LYS A 130 -9.34 -11.73 -1.50
N LEU A 131 -10.22 -10.77 -1.72
CA LEU A 131 -9.92 -9.59 -2.52
C LEU A 131 -9.06 -8.61 -1.70
N ASN A 132 -7.85 -8.33 -2.18
CA ASN A 132 -7.04 -7.23 -1.66
C ASN A 132 -7.50 -5.93 -2.34
N LYS A 133 -8.48 -5.25 -1.73
CA LYS A 133 -9.09 -4.04 -2.29
C LYS A 133 -8.08 -2.93 -2.51
N GLU A 134 -7.15 -2.72 -1.58
CA GLU A 134 -6.14 -1.67 -1.65
C GLU A 134 -5.19 -1.89 -2.85
N TYR A 135 -4.74 -3.13 -3.04
CA TYR A 135 -3.91 -3.48 -4.20
C TYR A 135 -4.62 -3.20 -5.53
N VAL A 136 -5.88 -3.65 -5.66
CA VAL A 136 -6.66 -3.48 -6.90
C VAL A 136 -7.02 -2.00 -7.10
N MET A 137 -7.27 -1.26 -6.04
CA MET A 137 -7.49 0.19 -6.07
C MET A 137 -6.28 0.92 -6.68
N TRP A 138 -5.08 0.67 -6.20
CA TRP A 138 -3.86 1.24 -6.76
C TRP A 138 -3.65 0.80 -8.21
N GLN A 139 -3.81 -0.48 -8.51
CA GLN A 139 -3.66 -1.04 -9.86
C GLN A 139 -4.56 -0.32 -10.85
N LEU A 140 -5.86 -0.28 -10.58
CA LEU A 140 -6.85 0.35 -11.47
C LEU A 140 -6.71 1.87 -11.54
N SER A 141 -6.25 2.53 -10.47
CA SER A 141 -5.99 3.96 -10.48
C SER A 141 -4.84 4.33 -11.42
N ILE A 142 -3.76 3.53 -11.41
CA ILE A 142 -2.64 3.71 -12.35
C ILE A 142 -3.11 3.41 -13.79
N TYR A 143 -3.93 2.38 -13.98
CA TYR A 143 -4.51 2.07 -15.29
C TYR A 143 -5.37 3.22 -15.82
N ALA A 144 -6.23 3.80 -14.97
CA ALA A 144 -7.06 4.94 -15.35
C ALA A 144 -6.20 6.15 -15.73
N TYR A 145 -5.15 6.44 -14.96
CA TYR A 145 -4.21 7.52 -15.25
C TYR A 145 -3.50 7.32 -16.59
N LEU A 146 -2.94 6.14 -16.84
CA LEU A 146 -2.28 5.82 -18.12
C LEU A 146 -3.27 5.82 -19.29
N PHE A 147 -4.48 5.31 -19.09
CA PHE A 147 -5.54 5.30 -20.09
C PHE A 147 -5.92 6.71 -20.53
N GLU A 148 -6.17 7.63 -19.59
CA GLU A 148 -6.53 9.02 -19.88
C GLU A 148 -5.37 9.78 -20.53
N LYS A 149 -4.12 9.49 -20.18
CA LYS A 149 -2.92 10.03 -20.85
C LYS A 149 -2.80 9.52 -22.29
N GLN A 150 -3.04 8.24 -22.54
CA GLN A 150 -2.99 7.64 -23.88
C GLN A 150 -4.17 8.07 -24.75
N ASN A 151 -5.32 8.40 -24.15
CA ASN A 151 -6.56 8.79 -24.82
C ASN A 151 -7.01 10.21 -24.43
N PRO A 152 -6.34 11.27 -24.88
CA PRO A 152 -6.65 12.65 -24.49
C PRO A 152 -8.10 13.03 -24.79
N GLY A 153 -8.79 13.61 -23.81
CA GLY A 153 -10.19 14.01 -23.92
C GLY A 153 -11.20 12.93 -23.49
N THR A 154 -10.72 11.78 -23.03
CA THR A 154 -11.55 10.77 -22.39
C THR A 154 -11.51 10.88 -20.85
N LYS A 155 -12.45 10.22 -20.18
CA LYS A 155 -12.54 10.16 -18.74
C LYS A 155 -12.91 8.76 -18.25
N ILE A 156 -12.27 8.31 -17.19
CA ILE A 156 -12.71 7.12 -16.44
C ILE A 156 -13.66 7.55 -15.33
N ALA A 157 -14.92 7.12 -15.44
CA ALA A 157 -15.96 7.46 -14.46
C ALA A 157 -15.94 6.56 -13.22
N SER A 158 -15.57 5.29 -13.37
CA SER A 158 -15.48 4.35 -12.26
C SER A 158 -14.46 3.24 -12.56
N VAL A 159 -13.88 2.71 -11.48
CA VAL A 159 -12.98 1.57 -11.49
C VAL A 159 -13.51 0.53 -10.51
N PHE A 160 -13.47 -0.76 -10.89
CA PHE A 160 -14.02 -1.83 -10.06
C PHE A 160 -13.33 -3.17 -10.28
N ALA A 161 -13.29 -3.98 -9.22
CA ALA A 161 -12.92 -5.37 -9.34
C ALA A 161 -14.13 -6.23 -9.74
N ILE A 162 -13.94 -7.11 -10.70
CA ILE A 162 -14.88 -8.17 -11.06
C ILE A 162 -14.41 -9.43 -10.33
N TRP A 163 -14.96 -9.65 -9.13
CA TRP A 163 -14.49 -10.72 -8.25
C TRP A 163 -15.29 -12.00 -8.52
N LEU A 164 -14.62 -12.96 -9.16
CA LEU A 164 -15.19 -14.23 -9.60
C LEU A 164 -14.59 -15.39 -8.81
N ARG A 165 -15.44 -16.15 -8.13
CA ARG A 165 -15.01 -17.27 -7.30
C ARG A 165 -16.05 -18.37 -7.25
N GLY A 166 -15.97 -19.30 -8.17
CA GLY A 166 -16.99 -20.35 -8.34
C GLY A 166 -18.38 -19.74 -8.50
N SER A 167 -19.32 -20.14 -7.66
CA SER A 167 -20.69 -19.61 -7.66
C SER A 167 -20.82 -18.16 -7.15
N THR A 168 -19.75 -17.59 -6.55
CA THR A 168 -19.77 -16.21 -6.06
C THR A 168 -19.20 -15.28 -7.11
N ALA A 169 -19.99 -14.29 -7.54
CA ALA A 169 -19.58 -13.26 -8.47
C ALA A 169 -20.15 -11.91 -8.04
N GLN A 170 -19.30 -10.90 -7.99
CA GLN A 170 -19.71 -9.54 -7.62
C GLN A 170 -18.82 -8.48 -8.24
N ILE A 171 -19.40 -7.30 -8.51
CA ILE A 171 -18.66 -6.08 -8.80
C ILE A 171 -18.38 -5.40 -7.47
N VAL A 172 -17.11 -5.06 -7.26
CA VAL A 172 -16.64 -4.30 -6.08
C VAL A 172 -16.11 -2.97 -6.57
N GLU A 173 -16.91 -1.93 -6.43
CA GLU A 173 -16.46 -0.56 -6.74
C GLU A 173 -15.32 -0.16 -5.83
N LEU A 174 -14.37 0.60 -6.37
CA LEU A 174 -13.17 1.05 -5.68
C LEU A 174 -13.02 2.56 -5.87
N ASP A 175 -12.54 3.22 -4.82
CA ASP A 175 -12.19 4.63 -4.92
C ASP A 175 -10.92 4.79 -5.76
N ARG A 176 -10.90 5.80 -6.64
CA ARG A 176 -9.71 6.12 -7.42
C ARG A 176 -8.71 6.88 -6.56
N VAL A 177 -7.47 6.42 -6.52
CA VAL A 177 -6.35 7.16 -5.92
C VAL A 177 -6.15 8.45 -6.73
N PRO A 178 -5.99 9.61 -6.07
CA PRO A 178 -5.73 10.88 -6.76
C PRO A 178 -4.51 10.81 -7.70
N ASP A 179 -4.61 11.49 -8.84
CA ASP A 179 -3.60 11.42 -9.90
C ASP A 179 -2.22 11.92 -9.45
N ASP A 180 -2.16 12.92 -8.56
CA ASP A 180 -0.92 13.42 -7.97
C ASP A 180 -0.17 12.35 -7.16
N LYS A 181 -0.88 11.49 -6.44
CA LYS A 181 -0.30 10.34 -5.74
C LYS A 181 0.19 9.27 -6.71
N VAL A 182 -0.56 9.02 -7.79
CA VAL A 182 -0.15 8.10 -8.85
C VAL A 182 1.11 8.60 -9.54
N GLU A 183 1.14 9.87 -9.95
CA GLU A 183 2.32 10.50 -10.57
C GLU A 183 3.55 10.41 -9.67
N ARG A 184 3.37 10.69 -8.38
CA ARG A 184 4.46 10.60 -7.40
C ARG A 184 4.97 9.18 -7.25
N LEU A 185 4.08 8.17 -7.19
CA LEU A 185 4.47 6.76 -7.11
C LEU A 185 5.31 6.36 -8.33
N LEU A 186 4.84 6.69 -9.54
CA LEU A 186 5.53 6.43 -10.79
C LEU A 186 6.90 7.13 -10.82
N TYR A 187 6.95 8.41 -10.42
CA TYR A 187 8.19 9.19 -10.35
C TYR A 187 9.21 8.58 -9.37
N CYS A 188 8.77 8.21 -8.16
CA CYS A 188 9.66 7.60 -7.17
C CYS A 188 10.28 6.31 -7.72
N ASP A 189 9.45 5.45 -8.30
CA ASP A 189 9.91 4.17 -8.83
C ASP A 189 10.86 4.33 -10.03
N ALA A 190 10.55 5.21 -10.98
CA ALA A 190 11.40 5.49 -12.15
C ALA A 190 12.78 6.03 -11.75
N ASN A 191 12.89 6.73 -10.61
CA ASN A 191 14.13 7.30 -10.09
C ASN A 191 14.81 6.45 -9.01
N GLY A 192 14.34 5.22 -8.76
CA GLY A 192 14.90 4.33 -7.75
C GLY A 192 14.69 4.81 -6.31
N LEU A 193 13.69 5.66 -6.08
CA LEU A 193 13.30 6.16 -4.77
C LEU A 193 12.20 5.26 -4.19
N GLN A 194 12.13 5.16 -2.86
CA GLN A 194 11.03 4.52 -2.19
C GLN A 194 9.85 5.50 -2.11
N TYR A 195 8.65 5.05 -2.53
CA TYR A 195 7.44 5.81 -2.32
C TYR A 195 7.06 5.79 -0.84
N GLU A 196 6.85 6.95 -0.29
CA GLU A 196 6.29 7.15 1.04
C GLU A 196 5.02 7.98 0.91
N GLU A 197 3.92 7.50 1.46
CA GLU A 197 2.69 8.26 1.50
C GLU A 197 2.84 9.39 2.51
N THR A 198 3.49 10.48 2.10
CA THR A 198 3.49 11.71 2.88
C THR A 198 2.20 12.45 2.60
N CYS A 199 1.41 12.65 3.62
CA CYS A 199 0.26 13.54 3.56
C CYS A 199 0.80 14.98 3.52
N GLU A 200 1.14 15.50 2.33
CA GLU A 200 1.61 16.89 2.19
C GLU A 200 0.48 17.91 2.39
N THR A 201 -0.76 17.46 2.27
CA THR A 201 -1.95 18.26 2.61
C THR A 201 -2.47 17.85 3.99
N MET A 202 -1.71 18.18 5.02
CA MET A 202 -2.27 18.20 6.36
C MET A 202 -3.41 19.24 6.38
N PRO A 203 -4.57 18.94 6.99
CA PRO A 203 -5.60 19.95 7.23
C PRO A 203 -4.96 21.20 7.85
N VAL A 204 -5.44 22.38 7.50
CA VAL A 204 -4.95 23.69 8.01
C VAL A 204 -4.73 23.69 9.52
N LEU A 205 -5.58 22.95 10.25
CA LEU A 205 -5.47 22.71 11.68
C LEU A 205 -4.10 22.17 12.14
N PHE A 206 -3.41 21.36 11.31
CA PHE A 206 -2.12 20.78 11.68
C PHE A 206 -0.93 21.69 11.38
N SER A 207 -1.04 22.55 10.35
CA SER A 207 0.01 23.55 10.09
C SER A 207 0.02 24.63 11.18
N GLU A 208 -1.14 24.97 11.78
CA GLU A 208 -1.21 25.84 12.95
C GLU A 208 -0.66 25.14 14.21
N ALA A 209 -0.90 23.83 14.35
CA ALA A 209 -0.41 23.05 15.48
C ALA A 209 1.11 22.80 15.41
N GLU A 210 1.73 22.81 14.24
CA GLU A 210 3.18 22.55 14.07
C GLU A 210 4.04 23.55 14.89
N GLY A 211 3.77 24.84 14.76
CA GLY A 211 4.45 25.89 15.52
C GLY A 211 4.30 25.70 17.03
N ILE A 212 3.08 25.39 17.48
CA ILE A 212 2.78 25.16 18.91
C ILE A 212 3.51 23.91 19.43
N ILE A 213 3.57 22.83 18.64
CA ILE A 213 4.27 21.59 18.99
C ILE A 213 5.78 21.87 19.15
N ILE A 214 6.38 22.58 18.18
CA ILE A 214 7.81 22.96 18.23
C ILE A 214 8.11 23.77 19.46
N ASP A 215 7.28 24.75 19.80
CA ASP A 215 7.46 25.60 20.99
C ASP A 215 7.36 24.79 22.30
N ILE A 216 6.36 23.91 22.40
CA ILE A 216 6.19 23.04 23.58
C ILE A 216 7.39 22.11 23.77
N GLU A 217 7.84 21.45 22.71
CA GLU A 217 8.99 20.54 22.79
C GLU A 217 10.29 21.28 23.13
N SER A 218 10.47 22.49 22.59
CA SER A 218 11.60 23.35 22.93
C SER A 218 11.59 23.72 24.41
N GLN A 219 10.43 24.12 24.95
CA GLN A 219 10.25 24.41 26.36
C GLN A 219 10.48 23.16 27.24
N LEU A 220 9.97 22.00 26.84
CA LEU A 220 10.20 20.74 27.55
C LEU A 220 11.68 20.39 27.61
N LYS A 221 12.41 20.58 26.52
CA LYS A 221 13.85 20.35 26.46
C LYS A 221 14.59 21.28 27.43
N GLN A 222 14.31 22.58 27.38
CA GLN A 222 14.91 23.57 28.29
C GLN A 222 14.62 23.27 29.76
N LEU A 223 13.36 22.97 30.11
CA LEU A 223 12.96 22.62 31.47
C LEU A 223 13.60 21.30 31.93
N THR A 224 13.78 20.33 31.04
CA THR A 224 14.46 19.08 31.34
C THR A 224 15.93 19.29 31.62
N GLU A 225 16.62 20.15 30.86
CA GLU A 225 18.02 20.52 31.08
C GLU A 225 18.21 21.32 32.38
N GLN A 226 17.32 22.28 32.66
CA GLN A 226 17.32 23.02 33.91
C GLN A 226 17.12 22.11 35.13
N LYS A 227 16.10 21.20 35.03
CA LYS A 227 15.86 20.23 36.10
C LYS A 227 17.05 19.32 36.31
N LYS A 228 17.72 18.87 35.25
CA LYS A 228 18.95 18.07 35.34
C LYS A 228 20.08 18.84 36.04
N ALA A 229 20.32 20.07 35.64
CA ALA A 229 21.40 20.92 36.26
C ALA A 229 21.13 21.12 37.76
N ILE A 230 19.88 21.43 38.17
CA ILE A 230 19.50 21.57 39.58
C ILE A 230 19.66 20.22 40.30
N THR A 231 19.19 19.11 39.71
CA THR A 231 19.31 17.78 40.33
C THR A 231 20.75 17.37 40.53
N ASP A 232 21.62 17.63 39.56
CA ASP A 232 23.08 17.35 39.65
C ASP A 232 23.77 18.23 40.73
N GLY A 233 23.39 19.50 40.83
CA GLY A 233 23.85 20.40 41.86
C GLY A 233 23.46 19.93 43.27
N VAL A 234 22.16 19.59 43.44
CA VAL A 234 21.64 19.06 44.70
C VAL A 234 22.31 17.73 45.06
N MET A 235 22.51 16.83 44.10
CA MET A 235 23.21 15.57 44.31
C MET A 235 24.62 15.80 44.86
N LYS A 236 25.40 16.71 44.24
CA LYS A 236 26.75 17.05 44.69
C LYS A 236 26.76 17.62 46.12
N ALA A 237 25.85 18.54 46.44
CA ALA A 237 25.71 19.11 47.78
C ALA A 237 25.35 18.07 48.83
N MET A 238 24.40 17.16 48.53
CA MET A 238 24.01 16.07 49.41
C MET A 238 25.16 15.07 49.68
N VAL A 239 25.97 14.80 48.64
CA VAL A 239 27.17 13.94 48.79
C VAL A 239 28.17 14.60 49.71
N GLN A 240 28.50 15.86 49.51
CA GLN A 240 29.46 16.62 50.31
C GLN A 240 29.01 16.74 51.77
N ALA A 241 27.72 16.95 52.01
CA ALA A 241 27.17 17.09 53.35
C ALA A 241 26.85 15.73 54.04
N GLY A 242 27.03 14.59 53.36
CA GLY A 242 26.68 13.26 53.91
C GLY A 242 25.18 13.02 54.13
N ILE A 243 24.31 13.84 53.48
CA ILE A 243 22.86 13.80 53.65
C ILE A 243 22.27 12.82 52.65
N TYR A 244 21.36 11.91 53.10
CA TYR A 244 20.63 11.00 52.24
C TYR A 244 19.20 11.45 51.95
N THR A 245 18.56 12.17 52.88
CA THR A 245 17.17 12.64 52.72
C THR A 245 17.09 14.06 53.25
N TRP A 246 16.49 14.95 52.49
CA TRP A 246 16.11 16.30 52.88
C TRP A 246 14.60 16.47 52.70
N LYS A 247 13.94 17.07 53.67
CA LYS A 247 12.51 17.36 53.60
C LYS A 247 12.28 18.86 53.76
N GLY A 248 11.81 19.51 52.74
CA GLY A 248 11.28 20.88 52.77
C GLY A 248 9.77 20.88 52.98
N GLU A 249 9.16 22.07 52.95
CA GLU A 249 7.70 22.20 53.12
C GLU A 249 6.90 21.54 51.98
N LYS A 250 7.38 21.62 50.73
CA LYS A 250 6.66 21.12 49.54
C LYS A 250 7.42 20.05 48.77
N VAL A 251 8.69 19.81 49.06
CA VAL A 251 9.52 18.87 48.30
C VAL A 251 10.35 18.04 49.26
N SER A 252 10.42 16.74 48.99
CA SER A 252 11.33 15.81 49.64
C SER A 252 12.31 15.27 48.61
N ILE A 253 13.60 15.32 48.90
CA ILE A 253 14.67 14.84 48.05
C ILE A 253 15.40 13.71 48.73
N THR A 254 15.50 12.56 48.06
CA THR A 254 16.18 11.37 48.58
C THR A 254 17.27 10.95 47.61
N ARG A 255 18.50 10.88 48.07
CA ARG A 255 19.64 10.32 47.32
C ARG A 255 19.61 8.80 47.39
N LYS A 256 19.50 8.15 46.23
CA LYS A 256 19.67 6.72 46.10
C LYS A 256 21.12 6.37 45.82
N THR A 257 21.66 5.41 46.57
CA THR A 257 23.01 4.90 46.29
C THR A 257 23.01 4.05 45.04
N ALA A 258 24.14 3.98 44.36
CA ALA A 258 24.29 3.10 43.20
C ALA A 258 23.99 1.65 43.59
N SER A 259 23.21 0.99 42.79
CA SER A 259 22.84 -0.44 42.97
C SER A 259 22.87 -1.13 41.63
N THR A 260 23.14 -2.40 41.63
CA THR A 260 23.03 -3.26 40.44
C THR A 260 21.61 -3.76 40.30
N ARG A 261 21.04 -3.58 39.10
CA ARG A 261 19.74 -4.17 38.72
C ARG A 261 19.98 -5.43 37.92
N LYS A 262 19.38 -6.53 38.37
CA LYS A 262 19.37 -7.76 37.59
C LYS A 262 18.27 -7.61 36.51
N SER A 263 18.60 -7.78 35.28
CA SER A 263 17.67 -7.86 34.15
C SER A 263 17.82 -9.20 33.46
N PHE A 264 16.74 -9.69 32.85
CA PHE A 264 16.78 -10.88 32.02
C PHE A 264 17.58 -10.59 30.75
N ASP A 265 18.58 -11.43 30.48
CA ASP A 265 19.40 -11.36 29.26
C ASP A 265 18.75 -12.23 28.19
N LYS A 266 17.91 -11.60 27.37
CA LYS A 266 17.15 -12.25 26.32
C LYS A 266 18.06 -12.89 25.28
N GLU A 267 19.08 -12.18 24.82
CA GLU A 267 19.96 -12.66 23.75
C GLU A 267 20.74 -13.90 24.18
N ARG A 268 21.24 -13.90 25.39
CA ARG A 268 21.93 -15.06 25.97
C ARG A 268 20.97 -16.24 26.20
N PHE A 269 19.74 -15.96 26.65
CA PHE A 269 18.74 -17.00 26.88
C PHE A 269 18.32 -17.67 25.56
N GLU A 270 18.08 -16.88 24.49
CA GLU A 270 17.72 -17.41 23.16
C GLU A 270 18.85 -18.25 22.56
N LYS A 271 20.10 -17.87 22.82
CA LYS A 271 21.27 -18.65 22.39
C LYS A 271 21.41 -19.97 23.14
N ASP A 272 21.20 -19.96 24.45
CA ASP A 272 21.34 -21.15 25.30
C ASP A 272 20.11 -22.09 25.21
N TYR A 273 18.93 -21.54 24.89
CA TYR A 273 17.64 -22.27 24.81
C TYR A 273 16.82 -21.85 23.59
N PRO A 274 17.22 -22.24 22.35
CA PRO A 274 16.51 -21.83 21.13
C PRO A 274 15.05 -22.27 21.13
N GLY A 275 14.13 -21.35 20.78
CA GLY A 275 12.69 -21.61 20.66
C GLY A 275 11.93 -21.81 21.99
N VAL A 276 12.61 -21.65 23.12
CA VAL A 276 11.94 -21.70 24.44
C VAL A 276 11.31 -20.36 24.77
N TYR A 277 11.98 -19.25 24.43
CA TYR A 277 11.50 -17.90 24.73
C TYR A 277 10.11 -17.63 24.17
N ASP A 278 9.85 -18.03 22.92
CA ASP A 278 8.58 -17.81 22.23
C ASP A 278 7.37 -18.46 22.91
N LYS A 279 7.60 -19.56 23.66
CA LYS A 279 6.53 -20.23 24.43
C LYS A 279 6.06 -19.44 25.65
N TYR A 280 6.83 -18.45 26.07
CA TYR A 280 6.56 -17.63 27.27
C TYR A 280 6.28 -16.16 26.94
N ILE A 281 6.18 -15.80 25.63
CA ILE A 281 5.74 -14.46 25.20
C ILE A 281 4.25 -14.34 25.43
N LYS A 282 3.85 -13.24 26.06
CA LYS A 282 2.47 -12.81 26.17
C LYS A 282 2.27 -11.59 25.29
N GLU A 283 1.44 -11.72 24.29
CA GLU A 283 1.00 -10.57 23.50
C GLU A 283 -0.04 -9.78 24.31
N SER A 284 0.15 -8.46 24.31
CA SER A 284 -0.80 -7.53 24.92
C SER A 284 -1.14 -6.47 23.88
N PRO A 285 -2.42 -6.11 23.72
CA PRO A 285 -2.79 -5.05 22.77
C PRO A 285 -2.13 -3.73 23.19
N VAL A 286 -1.50 -3.06 22.22
CA VAL A 286 -0.94 -1.72 22.36
C VAL A 286 -1.89 -0.76 21.66
N SER A 287 -2.31 0.28 22.36
CA SER A 287 -3.14 1.34 21.76
C SER A 287 -2.35 2.13 20.73
N GLU A 288 -3.04 2.63 19.72
CA GLU A 288 -2.45 3.56 18.75
C GLU A 288 -1.84 4.76 19.46
N SER A 289 -0.68 5.19 18.99
CA SER A 289 0.03 6.33 19.55
C SER A 289 0.65 7.17 18.43
N ILE A 290 0.81 8.48 18.68
CA ILE A 290 1.47 9.40 17.76
C ILE A 290 2.90 9.56 18.22
N LEU A 291 3.85 9.39 17.27
CA LEU A 291 5.26 9.71 17.48
C LEU A 291 5.57 11.03 16.79
N ILE A 292 5.91 12.05 17.59
CA ILE A 292 6.35 13.34 17.09
C ILE A 292 7.88 13.36 17.09
N LYS A 293 8.49 13.66 15.94
CA LYS A 293 9.92 13.88 15.81
C LYS A 293 10.15 15.29 15.26
N ILE A 294 10.92 16.11 15.97
CA ILE A 294 11.42 17.38 15.45
C ILE A 294 12.67 17.09 14.61
N LYS A 295 12.69 17.62 13.40
CA LYS A 295 13.82 17.49 12.44
C LYS A 295 14.94 18.47 12.77
#